data_294cfdc0255cfb28662f9b1c4dbf90e1
#
_entry.id   294cfdc0255cfb28662f9b1c4dbf90e1
#
_cell.length_a   1.000
_cell.length_b   1.000
_cell.length_c   1.000
_cell.angle_alpha   90.00
_cell.angle_beta   90.00
_cell.angle_gamma   90.00
#
_symmetry.space_group_name_H-M   'P 1'
#
loop_
_entity.id
_entity.type
_entity.pdbx_description
1 polymer ?
#
loop_
_entity_poly.entity_id
_entity_poly.type
_entity_poly.pdbx_seq_one_letter_code
_entity_poly.pdbx_strand_id
1 'polypeptide(L)'
;ARAAFDVERVTKRFYDQFKTEHKAFLDFISGITELADKEWYASLMLNRLMFIYFMQRKRFLDNKPNYLADKLAACKAQLGQDKFYSFYRTFLLRLFHEGLGGKARNPELEKLLGRIPYLNGGLFEKHPIEERCPNIKIPDEAFTRIFAYFDRYQWHLDERPLRNDDEINPDVLGYIFEK
;
A
#
# COMPACT_ATOMS: atom_id res chain seq x y z
N ALA A 1 31.19 -0.27 2.70
CA ALA A 1 31.12 -1.69 3.09
C ALA A 1 30.05 -1.91 4.14
N ARG A 2 30.06 -1.11 5.19
CA ARG A 2 29.10 -1.26 6.30
C ARG A 2 27.67 -0.93 5.85
N ALA A 3 27.50 0.10 5.05
CA ALA A 3 26.16 0.48 4.54
C ALA A 3 25.57 -0.59 3.63
N ALA A 4 26.39 -1.18 2.73
CA ALA A 4 25.94 -2.25 1.86
C ALA A 4 25.56 -3.52 2.65
N PHE A 5 26.33 -3.86 3.67
CA PHE A 5 26.03 -4.99 4.55
C PHE A 5 24.70 -4.79 5.29
N ASP A 6 24.47 -3.59 5.82
CA ASP A 6 23.24 -3.27 6.54
C ASP A 6 22.02 -3.33 5.62
N VAL A 7 22.11 -2.86 4.37
CA VAL A 7 21.03 -2.94 3.39
C VAL A 7 20.71 -4.39 3.06
N GLU A 8 21.72 -5.25 2.83
CA GLU A 8 21.49 -6.66 2.54
C GLU A 8 20.81 -7.38 3.70
N ARG A 9 21.23 -7.12 4.93
CA ARG A 9 20.63 -7.74 6.12
C ARG A 9 19.16 -7.31 6.29
N VAL A 10 18.89 -6.02 6.20
CA VAL A 10 17.52 -5.48 6.31
C VAL A 10 16.65 -6.04 5.19
N THR A 11 17.16 -6.03 3.95
CA THR A 11 16.44 -6.52 2.78
C THR A 11 16.07 -8.00 2.93
N LYS A 12 17.02 -8.81 3.39
CA LYS A 12 16.78 -10.24 3.57
C LYS A 12 15.69 -10.50 4.61
N ARG A 13 15.80 -9.84 5.77
CA ARG A 13 14.81 -9.98 6.85
C ARG A 13 13.44 -9.52 6.41
N PHE A 14 13.36 -8.34 5.78
CA PHE A 14 12.10 -7.81 5.26
C PHE A 14 11.52 -8.75 4.21
N TYR A 15 12.35 -9.20 3.27
CA TYR A 15 11.93 -10.06 2.17
C TYR A 15 11.39 -11.41 2.66
N ASP A 16 12.05 -12.04 3.63
CA ASP A 16 11.61 -13.32 4.17
C ASP A 16 10.23 -13.20 4.82
N GLN A 17 10.00 -12.14 5.56
CA GLN A 17 8.68 -11.86 6.16
C GLN A 17 7.67 -11.42 5.10
N PHE A 18 8.12 -10.65 4.11
CA PHE A 18 7.27 -10.17 3.02
C PHE A 18 6.65 -11.33 2.24
N LYS A 19 7.41 -12.40 1.98
CA LYS A 19 6.86 -13.56 1.26
C LYS A 19 5.67 -14.17 2.00
N THR A 20 5.76 -14.28 3.32
CA THR A 20 4.66 -14.79 4.14
C THR A 20 3.45 -13.86 4.10
N GLU A 21 3.69 -12.56 4.24
CA GLU A 21 2.61 -11.57 4.22
C GLU A 21 1.99 -11.40 2.83
N HIS A 22 2.79 -11.52 1.79
CA HIS A 22 2.30 -11.52 0.40
C HIS A 22 1.34 -12.68 0.17
N LYS A 23 1.71 -13.88 0.61
CA LYS A 23 0.85 -15.06 0.48
C LYS A 23 -0.46 -14.90 1.24
N ALA A 24 -0.39 -14.39 2.47
CA ALA A 24 -1.57 -14.13 3.28
C ALA A 24 -2.49 -13.10 2.60
N PHE A 25 -1.93 -12.02 2.08
CA PHE A 25 -2.69 -11.01 1.37
C PHE A 25 -3.34 -11.58 0.12
N LEU A 26 -2.59 -12.37 -0.64
CA LEU A 26 -3.08 -13.07 -1.83
C LEU A 26 -4.32 -13.92 -1.51
N ASP A 27 -4.28 -14.66 -0.41
CA ASP A 27 -5.38 -15.53 -0.01
C ASP A 27 -6.65 -14.75 0.36
N PHE A 28 -6.51 -13.49 0.76
CA PHE A 28 -7.66 -12.63 1.03
C PHE A 28 -8.36 -12.10 -0.23
N ILE A 29 -7.68 -12.10 -1.39
CA ILE A 29 -8.24 -11.53 -2.61
C ILE A 29 -9.23 -12.50 -3.24
N SER A 30 -10.44 -12.02 -3.56
CA SER A 30 -11.43 -12.76 -4.34
C SER A 30 -11.85 -11.96 -5.56
N GLY A 31 -12.50 -12.64 -6.53
CA GLY A 31 -12.97 -12.00 -7.75
C GLY A 31 -11.98 -12.00 -8.90
N ILE A 32 -10.86 -12.71 -8.78
CA ILE A 32 -9.90 -12.92 -9.85
C ILE A 32 -9.74 -14.43 -10.03
N THR A 33 -10.09 -14.94 -11.22
CA THR A 33 -10.11 -16.38 -11.48
C THR A 33 -8.75 -16.98 -11.82
N GLU A 34 -7.93 -16.22 -12.58
CA GLU A 34 -6.60 -16.67 -12.98
C GLU A 34 -5.60 -16.48 -11.84
N LEU A 35 -4.94 -17.55 -11.41
CA LEU A 35 -3.97 -17.48 -10.31
C LEU A 35 -2.83 -16.53 -10.63
N ALA A 36 -2.32 -16.54 -11.86
CA ALA A 36 -1.24 -15.63 -12.26
C ALA A 36 -1.66 -14.18 -12.15
N ASP A 37 -2.89 -13.84 -12.55
CA ASP A 37 -3.43 -12.48 -12.42
C ASP A 37 -3.61 -12.11 -10.95
N LYS A 38 -4.06 -13.05 -10.14
CA LYS A 38 -4.26 -12.83 -8.70
C LYS A 38 -2.93 -12.54 -8.00
N GLU A 39 -1.89 -13.30 -8.32
CA GLU A 39 -0.54 -13.08 -7.80
C GLU A 39 0.02 -11.72 -8.23
N TRP A 40 -0.16 -11.38 -9.49
CA TRP A 40 0.25 -10.09 -10.02
C TRP A 40 -0.46 -8.95 -9.30
N TYR A 41 -1.77 -9.09 -9.10
CA TYR A 41 -2.56 -8.05 -8.44
C TYR A 41 -2.18 -7.88 -6.97
N ALA A 42 -1.88 -8.97 -6.27
CA ALA A 42 -1.38 -8.89 -4.90
C ALA A 42 -0.08 -8.09 -4.84
N SER A 43 0.86 -8.37 -5.75
CA SER A 43 2.12 -7.62 -5.82
C SER A 43 1.89 -6.14 -6.15
N LEU A 44 1.00 -5.84 -7.08
CA LEU A 44 0.64 -4.47 -7.44
C LEU A 44 0.05 -3.71 -6.23
N MET A 45 -0.88 -4.33 -5.53
CA MET A 45 -1.49 -3.72 -4.34
C MET A 45 -0.47 -3.44 -3.26
N LEU A 46 0.40 -4.41 -2.97
CA LEU A 46 1.42 -4.22 -1.93
C LEU A 46 2.45 -3.17 -2.34
N ASN A 47 2.82 -3.10 -3.62
CA ASN A 47 3.70 -2.06 -4.12
C ASN A 47 3.07 -0.67 -3.96
N ARG A 48 1.79 -0.52 -4.32
CA ARG A 48 1.05 0.72 -4.10
C ARG A 48 1.02 1.13 -2.63
N LEU A 49 0.73 0.18 -1.75
CA LEU A 49 0.64 0.46 -0.31
C LEU A 49 1.99 0.83 0.30
N MET A 50 3.06 0.16 -0.11
CA MET A 50 4.40 0.49 0.36
C MET A 50 4.83 1.88 -0.08
N PHE A 51 4.52 2.25 -1.32
CA PHE A 51 4.80 3.60 -1.80
C PHE A 51 4.05 4.64 -0.96
N ILE A 52 2.79 4.37 -0.65
CA ILE A 52 1.98 5.25 0.21
C ILE A 52 2.57 5.35 1.62
N TYR A 53 3.13 4.26 2.13
CA TYR A 53 3.79 4.28 3.44
C TYR A 53 4.98 5.25 3.48
N PHE A 54 5.78 5.31 2.42
CA PHE A 54 6.83 6.32 2.33
C PHE A 54 6.25 7.74 2.34
N MET A 55 5.20 7.96 1.55
CA MET A 55 4.59 9.29 1.44
C MET A 55 3.94 9.74 2.74
N GLN A 56 3.23 8.85 3.44
CA GLN A 56 2.57 9.24 4.70
C GLN A 56 3.60 9.57 5.79
N ARG A 57 4.74 8.90 5.81
CA ARG A 57 5.81 9.22 6.77
C ARG A 57 6.43 10.59 6.49
N LYS A 58 6.43 11.05 5.26
CA LYS A 58 6.84 12.41 4.89
C LYS A 58 5.71 13.44 5.04
N ARG A 59 4.55 13.02 5.51
CA ARG A 59 3.36 13.87 5.73
C ARG A 59 2.80 14.46 4.44
N PHE A 60 3.02 13.82 3.30
CA PHE A 60 2.50 14.25 2.01
C PHE A 60 1.00 13.95 1.84
N LEU A 61 0.45 13.10 2.69
CA LEU A 61 -0.95 12.71 2.63
C LEU A 61 -1.70 13.38 3.79
N ASP A 62 -2.31 14.51 3.50
CA ASP A 62 -3.11 15.30 4.45
C ASP A 62 -2.36 15.61 5.75
N ASN A 63 -1.04 15.74 5.67
CA ASN A 63 -0.15 16.00 6.82
C ASN A 63 -0.29 14.96 7.95
N LYS A 64 -0.66 13.72 7.61
CA LYS A 64 -0.89 12.65 8.59
C LYS A 64 0.12 11.51 8.42
N PRO A 65 0.97 11.24 9.43
CA PRO A 65 1.97 10.17 9.32
C PRO A 65 1.38 8.76 9.35
N ASN A 66 0.13 8.62 9.81
CA ASN A 66 -0.60 7.34 9.84
C ASN A 66 -1.86 7.40 8.97
N TYR A 67 -1.75 8.02 7.81
CA TYR A 67 -2.89 8.31 6.93
C TYR A 67 -3.75 7.07 6.64
N LEU A 68 -3.14 5.97 6.20
CA LEU A 68 -3.89 4.76 5.84
C LEU A 68 -4.61 4.13 7.04
N ALA A 69 -3.93 4.02 8.17
CA ALA A 69 -4.54 3.45 9.38
C ALA A 69 -5.69 4.32 9.88
N ASP A 70 -5.53 5.65 9.83
CA ASP A 70 -6.57 6.59 10.22
C ASP A 70 -7.80 6.45 9.32
N LYS A 71 -7.58 6.30 8.01
CA LYS A 71 -8.68 6.13 7.04
C LYS A 71 -9.37 4.78 7.20
N LEU A 72 -8.63 3.72 7.49
CA LEU A 72 -9.23 2.42 7.76
C LEU A 72 -10.12 2.47 9.02
N ALA A 73 -9.62 3.08 10.08
CA ALA A 73 -10.40 3.24 11.31
C ALA A 73 -11.67 4.07 11.08
N ALA A 74 -11.56 5.17 10.32
CA ALA A 74 -12.70 6.01 9.98
C ALA A 74 -13.73 5.25 9.14
N CYS A 75 -13.28 4.45 8.20
CA CYS A 75 -14.15 3.63 7.36
C CYS A 75 -14.94 2.62 8.20
N LYS A 76 -14.26 1.92 9.11
CA LYS A 76 -14.90 0.96 10.02
C LYS A 76 -15.91 1.65 10.94
N ALA A 77 -15.59 2.81 11.47
CA ALA A 77 -16.46 3.56 12.36
C ALA A 77 -17.73 4.04 11.64
N GLN A 78 -17.60 4.47 10.39
CA GLN A 78 -18.69 5.06 9.62
C GLN A 78 -19.61 3.99 9.01
N LEU A 79 -19.07 2.89 8.52
CA LEU A 79 -19.80 1.87 7.77
C LEU A 79 -20.12 0.62 8.59
N GLY A 80 -19.55 0.50 9.79
CA GLY A 80 -19.76 -0.64 10.67
C GLY A 80 -18.82 -1.80 10.38
N GLN A 81 -18.67 -2.69 11.37
CA GLN A 81 -17.75 -3.83 11.28
C GLN A 81 -18.23 -4.93 10.33
N ASP A 82 -19.49 -4.91 9.96
CA ASP A 82 -20.09 -5.94 9.10
C ASP A 82 -19.91 -5.68 7.62
N LYS A 83 -19.23 -4.60 7.25
CA LYS A 83 -18.98 -4.21 5.87
C LYS A 83 -17.55 -4.55 5.45
N PHE A 84 -17.26 -5.82 5.36
CA PHE A 84 -15.93 -6.40 5.20
C PHE A 84 -15.06 -5.85 4.07
N TYR A 85 -15.66 -5.26 3.02
CA TYR A 85 -14.91 -4.86 1.84
C TYR A 85 -14.90 -3.35 1.65
N SER A 86 -15.34 -2.61 2.66
CA SER A 86 -15.61 -1.18 2.54
C SER A 86 -14.36 -0.37 2.26
N PHE A 87 -13.25 -0.66 2.94
CA PHE A 87 -12.01 0.11 2.80
C PHE A 87 -11.46 0.03 1.38
N TYR A 88 -11.40 -1.16 0.82
CA TYR A 88 -10.90 -1.36 -0.55
C TYR A 88 -11.76 -0.62 -1.58
N ARG A 89 -13.07 -0.87 -1.56
CA ARG A 89 -13.98 -0.35 -2.58
C ARG A 89 -14.34 1.11 -2.41
N THR A 90 -14.61 1.55 -1.18
CA THR A 90 -15.11 2.90 -0.96
C THR A 90 -13.99 3.92 -0.76
N PHE A 91 -12.80 3.49 -0.39
CA PHE A 91 -11.70 4.40 -0.11
C PHE A 91 -10.47 4.15 -0.98
N LEU A 92 -9.85 2.95 -0.93
CA LEU A 92 -8.56 2.72 -1.58
C LEU A 92 -8.60 2.89 -3.10
N LEU A 93 -9.60 2.34 -3.77
CA LEU A 93 -9.69 2.49 -5.22
C LEU A 93 -9.86 3.94 -5.63
N ARG A 94 -10.60 4.72 -4.85
CA ARG A 94 -10.74 6.15 -5.10
C ARG A 94 -9.44 6.89 -4.83
N LEU A 95 -8.73 6.54 -3.75
CA LEU A 95 -7.42 7.11 -3.47
C LEU A 95 -6.45 6.86 -4.62
N PHE A 96 -6.40 5.63 -5.13
CA PHE A 96 -5.49 5.26 -6.21
C PHE A 96 -5.87 5.95 -7.52
N HIS A 97 -7.09 5.73 -8.01
CA HIS A 97 -7.47 6.10 -9.37
C HIS A 97 -7.86 7.57 -9.50
N GLU A 98 -8.62 8.09 -8.55
CA GLU A 98 -9.11 9.48 -8.61
C GLU A 98 -8.18 10.44 -7.87
N GLY A 99 -7.52 9.98 -6.78
CA GLY A 99 -6.65 10.79 -5.97
C GLY A 99 -5.23 10.87 -6.51
N LEU A 100 -4.42 9.85 -6.21
CA LEU A 100 -3.01 9.84 -6.59
C LEU A 100 -2.82 9.72 -8.11
N GLY A 101 -3.70 8.99 -8.78
CA GLY A 101 -3.65 8.79 -10.23
C GLY A 101 -4.50 9.75 -11.04
N GLY A 102 -5.13 10.76 -10.43
CA GLY A 102 -6.01 11.69 -11.10
C GLY A 102 -5.79 13.13 -10.65
N LYS A 103 -5.97 14.09 -11.58
CA LYS A 103 -5.80 15.52 -11.29
C LYS A 103 -7.07 16.19 -10.80
N ALA A 104 -8.22 15.71 -11.24
CA ALA A 104 -9.49 16.36 -10.95
C ALA A 104 -9.85 16.22 -9.47
N ARG A 105 -10.24 17.32 -8.85
CA ARG A 105 -10.64 17.33 -7.43
C ARG A 105 -11.98 18.04 -7.33
N ASN A 106 -13.00 17.33 -6.87
CA ASN A 106 -14.26 17.94 -6.48
C ASN A 106 -14.34 17.99 -4.94
N PRO A 107 -15.25 18.78 -4.36
CA PRO A 107 -15.34 18.90 -2.90
C PRO A 107 -15.61 17.60 -2.17
N GLU A 108 -16.38 16.69 -2.76
CA GLU A 108 -16.66 15.38 -2.19
C GLU A 108 -15.39 14.52 -2.09
N LEU A 109 -14.61 14.49 -3.15
CA LEU A 109 -13.37 13.74 -3.21
C LEU A 109 -12.33 14.32 -2.23
N GLU A 110 -12.22 15.64 -2.16
CA GLU A 110 -11.32 16.30 -1.20
C GLU A 110 -11.71 16.01 0.23
N LYS A 111 -12.99 15.95 0.53
CA LYS A 111 -13.48 15.59 1.87
C LYS A 111 -13.13 14.16 2.23
N LEU A 112 -13.24 13.24 1.27
CA LEU A 112 -12.93 11.84 1.47
C LEU A 112 -11.42 11.60 1.67
N LEU A 113 -10.61 12.16 0.78
CA LEU A 113 -9.17 11.88 0.71
C LEU A 113 -8.31 12.84 1.50
N GLY A 114 -8.79 14.06 1.75
CA GLY A 114 -7.98 15.14 2.31
C GLY A 114 -7.06 15.72 1.25
N ARG A 115 -6.04 16.45 1.70
CA ARG A 115 -5.09 17.10 0.80
C ARG A 115 -3.99 16.11 0.41
N ILE A 116 -4.02 15.64 -0.82
CA ILE A 116 -3.06 14.67 -1.35
C ILE A 116 -2.49 15.14 -2.68
N PRO A 117 -1.26 14.72 -3.04
CA PRO A 117 -0.67 15.09 -4.33
C PRO A 117 -1.24 14.27 -5.49
N TYR A 118 -1.04 14.78 -6.71
CA TYR A 118 -1.19 13.98 -7.93
C TYR A 118 0.17 13.40 -8.31
N LEU A 119 0.20 12.11 -8.64
CA LEU A 119 1.42 11.40 -9.02
C LEU A 119 1.30 10.95 -10.47
N ASN A 120 2.15 11.49 -11.32
CA ASN A 120 2.22 11.09 -12.72
C ASN A 120 3.18 9.91 -12.85
N GLY A 121 2.73 8.77 -13.39
CA GLY A 121 3.62 7.63 -13.56
C GLY A 121 2.97 6.26 -13.67
N GLY A 122 1.67 6.15 -13.66
CA GLY A 122 0.97 4.91 -13.97
C GLY A 122 0.75 3.95 -12.80
N LEU A 123 1.50 4.05 -11.72
CA LEU A 123 1.37 3.11 -10.58
C LEU A 123 -0.04 3.11 -9.98
N PHE A 124 -0.67 4.27 -9.92
CA PHE A 124 -1.99 4.44 -9.32
C PHE A 124 -3.12 4.54 -10.36
N GLU A 125 -2.81 4.41 -11.63
CA GLU A 125 -3.84 4.34 -12.67
C GLU A 125 -4.55 2.99 -12.61
N LYS A 126 -5.77 2.96 -13.17
CA LYS A 126 -6.54 1.72 -13.21
C LYS A 126 -5.80 0.67 -14.06
N HIS A 127 -5.50 -0.47 -13.46
CA HIS A 127 -4.79 -1.55 -14.13
C HIS A 127 -5.74 -2.40 -14.98
N PRO A 128 -5.28 -3.01 -16.08
CA PRO A 128 -6.12 -3.90 -16.90
C PRO A 128 -6.79 -5.03 -16.12
N ILE A 129 -6.14 -5.58 -15.10
CA ILE A 129 -6.75 -6.59 -14.23
C ILE A 129 -7.99 -6.03 -13.53
N GLU A 130 -7.92 -4.78 -13.07
CA GLU A 130 -9.04 -4.10 -12.42
C GLU A 130 -10.21 -3.86 -13.38
N GLU A 131 -9.92 -3.65 -14.67
CA GLU A 131 -10.94 -3.51 -15.69
C GLU A 131 -11.58 -4.85 -16.05
N ARG A 132 -10.76 -5.90 -16.21
CA ARG A 132 -11.27 -7.24 -16.54
C ARG A 132 -12.02 -7.90 -15.40
N CYS A 133 -11.67 -7.56 -14.15
CA CYS A 133 -12.21 -8.18 -12.95
C CYS A 133 -12.93 -7.12 -12.10
N PRO A 134 -14.15 -6.72 -12.47
CA PRO A 134 -14.86 -5.65 -11.76
C PRO A 134 -15.35 -6.05 -10.37
N ASN A 135 -15.31 -7.33 -10.04
CA ASN A 135 -15.83 -7.85 -8.78
C ASN A 135 -14.74 -8.22 -7.77
N ILE A 136 -13.54 -7.67 -7.92
CA ILE A 136 -12.46 -7.91 -6.94
C ILE A 136 -12.91 -7.43 -5.57
N LYS A 137 -12.69 -8.27 -4.56
CA LYS A 137 -12.98 -7.97 -3.16
C LYS A 137 -11.77 -8.30 -2.30
N ILE A 138 -11.41 -7.38 -1.43
CA ILE A 138 -10.34 -7.57 -0.44
C ILE A 138 -10.91 -7.11 0.90
N PRO A 139 -11.02 -8.02 1.89
CA PRO A 139 -11.63 -7.65 3.17
C PRO A 139 -10.75 -6.68 3.95
N ASP A 140 -11.37 -5.89 4.81
CA ASP A 140 -10.67 -4.91 5.65
C ASP A 140 -9.60 -5.58 6.53
N GLU A 141 -9.82 -6.82 6.93
CA GLU A 141 -8.87 -7.61 7.71
C GLU A 141 -7.52 -7.76 7.01
N ALA A 142 -7.51 -7.89 5.69
CA ALA A 142 -6.27 -7.98 4.91
C ALA A 142 -5.40 -6.74 5.13
N PHE A 143 -6.02 -5.57 5.14
CA PHE A 143 -5.31 -4.31 5.36
C PHE A 143 -4.87 -4.13 6.81
N THR A 144 -5.69 -4.52 7.76
CA THR A 144 -5.29 -4.54 9.17
C THR A 144 -4.00 -5.35 9.35
N ARG A 145 -3.95 -6.52 8.75
CA ARG A 145 -2.79 -7.40 8.84
C ARG A 145 -1.55 -6.83 8.16
N ILE A 146 -1.70 -6.35 6.92
CA ILE A 146 -0.53 -5.84 6.17
C ILE A 146 0.01 -4.55 6.80
N PHE A 147 -0.87 -3.68 7.30
CA PHE A 147 -0.42 -2.46 8.00
C PHE A 147 0.31 -2.80 9.30
N ALA A 148 -0.14 -3.81 10.04
CA ALA A 148 0.58 -4.26 11.24
C ALA A 148 2.00 -4.74 10.90
N TYR A 149 2.17 -5.42 9.78
CA TYR A 149 3.49 -5.81 9.30
C TYR A 149 4.33 -4.59 8.91
N PHE A 150 3.78 -3.68 8.11
CA PHE A 150 4.51 -2.48 7.69
C PHE A 150 4.89 -1.60 8.88
N ASP A 151 4.06 -1.53 9.91
CA ASP A 151 4.31 -0.69 11.09
C ASP A 151 5.46 -1.20 11.97
N ARG A 152 5.96 -2.41 11.71
CA ARG A 152 7.17 -2.90 12.37
C ARG A 152 8.43 -2.24 11.85
N TYR A 153 8.35 -1.50 10.74
CA TYR A 153 9.49 -0.92 10.06
C TYR A 153 9.38 0.60 10.01
N GLN A 154 10.54 1.24 9.83
CA GLN A 154 10.63 2.69 9.68
C GLN A 154 10.89 3.02 8.21
N TRP A 155 10.02 3.81 7.62
CA TRP A 155 10.02 4.08 6.18
C TRP A 155 10.66 5.43 5.90
N HIS A 156 11.78 5.43 5.14
CA HIS A 156 12.55 6.63 4.82
C HIS A 156 12.66 6.83 3.32
N LEU A 157 12.42 8.07 2.85
CA LEU A 157 12.75 8.46 1.49
C LEU A 157 14.19 9.01 1.38
N ASP A 158 14.85 9.23 2.51
CA ASP A 158 16.18 9.82 2.55
C ASP A 158 17.24 8.83 2.06
N GLU A 159 18.31 9.35 1.40
CA GLU A 159 19.42 8.53 0.91
C GLU A 159 20.47 8.24 1.99
N ARG A 160 20.22 8.60 3.23
CA ARG A 160 21.15 8.33 4.32
C ARG A 160 21.33 6.83 4.56
N PRO A 161 22.50 6.39 5.06
CA PRO A 161 22.69 4.99 5.42
C PRO A 161 21.66 4.53 6.46
N LEU A 162 21.26 3.27 6.35
CA LEU A 162 20.36 2.66 7.33
C LEU A 162 21.10 2.52 8.67
N ARG A 163 20.45 2.91 9.75
CA ARG A 163 21.01 2.90 11.11
C ARG A 163 20.53 1.71 11.93
N ASN A 164 19.33 1.22 11.65
CA ASN A 164 18.69 0.14 12.41
C ASN A 164 18.18 -0.94 11.45
N ASP A 165 17.95 -2.12 11.98
CA ASP A 165 17.49 -3.28 11.21
C ASP A 165 16.04 -3.15 10.74
N ASP A 166 15.28 -2.22 11.31
CA ASP A 166 13.86 -2.00 10.97
C ASP A 166 13.64 -0.87 9.99
N GLU A 167 14.70 -0.26 9.45
CA GLU A 167 14.58 0.84 8.49
C GLU A 167 14.44 0.34 7.06
N ILE A 168 13.48 0.92 6.34
CA ILE A 168 13.22 0.63 4.93
C ILE A 168 13.37 1.92 4.11
N ASN A 169 14.14 1.85 3.02
CA ASN A 169 14.23 2.92 2.03
C ASN A 169 13.84 2.38 0.65
N PRO A 170 13.71 3.24 -0.36
CA PRO A 170 13.30 2.78 -1.71
C PRO A 170 14.23 1.74 -2.32
N ASP A 171 15.53 1.72 -1.97
CA ASP A 171 16.47 0.72 -2.48
C ASP A 171 16.09 -0.69 -2.04
N VAL A 172 15.59 -0.84 -0.80
CA VAL A 172 15.10 -2.13 -0.30
C VAL A 172 13.95 -2.62 -1.16
N LEU A 173 13.01 -1.75 -1.51
CA LEU A 173 11.88 -2.12 -2.36
C LEU A 173 12.34 -2.49 -3.77
N GLY A 174 13.23 -1.72 -4.36
CA GLY A 174 13.80 -2.02 -5.67
C GLY A 174 14.41 -3.42 -5.70
N TYR A 175 15.17 -3.76 -4.67
CA TYR A 175 15.78 -5.08 -4.55
C TYR A 175 14.74 -6.20 -4.47
N ILE A 176 13.67 -6.00 -3.72
CA ILE A 176 12.59 -6.99 -3.56
C ILE A 176 11.90 -7.26 -4.90
N PHE A 177 11.56 -6.21 -5.64
CA PHE A 177 10.80 -6.35 -6.88
C PHE A 177 11.65 -6.75 -8.09
N GLU A 178 12.97 -6.66 -8.00
CA GLU A 178 13.89 -7.21 -9.01
C GLU A 178 14.06 -8.73 -8.90
N LYS A 179 13.71 -9.29 -7.78
CA LYS A 179 13.78 -10.74 -7.55
C LYS A 179 12.44 -11.41 -7.76
#